data_8556ce6441ef6d002e9ded15ce8efe47
#
_entry.id   8556ce6441ef6d002e9ded15ce8efe47
#
_cell.length_a   1.000
_cell.length_b   1.000
_cell.length_c   1.000
_cell.angle_alpha   90.00
_cell.angle_beta   90.00
_cell.angle_gamma   90.00
#
_symmetry.space_group_name_H-M   'P 1'
#
loop_
_entity.id
_entity.type
_entity.pdbx_description
1 polymer ?
#
loop_
_entity_poly.entity_id
_entity_poly.type
_entity_poly.pdbx_seq_one_letter_code
_entity_poly.pdbx_strand_id
1 'polypeptide(L)'
;MDMLAQQGFDVWCLDILGYGQSDRPREMREDPENNPPLSDTEHAVLEIHQAVSFILDRRNCKQVDLIGYSWGTATCGSYAGRYPELVGRLLLSGALWLEEGSSSPVKDLTLQDIGAYRTVTVDAMMKRWATGLDEKSINAIVSEADRHDWCVSTAGCDPEFKTTGFLRAPTGVVKDFTAFSQSGEAWYDPGLIRCPVHIVVGELDRETTPSQGQQVLAKLANARSKQLTIIGQGTHSLLLENNRHHLHRLSLNFLNDAT
;
A
#
# COMPACT_ATOMS: atom_id res chain seq x y z
N MET A 1 -12.86 1.58 -5.52
CA MET A 1 -13.78 0.42 -5.41
C MET A 1 -15.01 0.59 -6.29
N ASP A 2 -15.75 1.67 -6.17
CA ASP A 2 -17.03 1.89 -6.88
C ASP A 2 -16.93 1.71 -8.39
N MET A 3 -15.84 2.22 -8.99
CA MET A 3 -15.60 2.08 -10.43
C MET A 3 -15.51 0.60 -10.86
N LEU A 4 -14.79 -0.25 -10.12
CA LEU A 4 -14.70 -1.67 -10.41
C LEU A 4 -16.04 -2.38 -10.18
N ALA A 5 -16.74 -2.06 -9.10
CA ALA A 5 -18.06 -2.60 -8.81
C ALA A 5 -19.08 -2.24 -9.89
N GLN A 6 -19.06 -0.99 -10.42
CA GLN A 6 -19.90 -0.56 -11.54
C GLN A 6 -19.61 -1.32 -12.86
N GLN A 7 -18.41 -1.89 -12.97
CA GLN A 7 -18.02 -2.73 -14.11
C GLN A 7 -18.27 -4.23 -13.88
N GLY A 8 -18.98 -4.57 -12.80
CA GLY A 8 -19.42 -5.93 -12.53
C GLY A 8 -18.45 -6.79 -11.71
N PHE A 9 -17.35 -6.19 -11.20
CA PHE A 9 -16.47 -6.90 -10.29
C PHE A 9 -17.08 -7.00 -8.89
N ASP A 10 -16.87 -8.14 -8.24
CA ASP A 10 -17.12 -8.31 -6.82
C ASP A 10 -15.91 -7.81 -6.05
N VAL A 11 -16.02 -6.61 -5.48
CA VAL A 11 -14.88 -5.88 -4.91
C VAL A 11 -14.90 -5.94 -3.39
N TRP A 12 -13.81 -6.42 -2.82
CA TRP A 12 -13.58 -6.52 -1.38
C TRP A 12 -12.44 -5.60 -0.96
N CYS A 13 -12.57 -4.96 0.19
CA CYS A 13 -11.53 -4.15 0.80
C CYS A 13 -11.27 -4.65 2.21
N LEU A 14 -10.02 -4.94 2.51
CA LEU A 14 -9.58 -5.37 3.83
C LEU A 14 -8.90 -4.19 4.54
N ASP A 15 -9.41 -3.86 5.71
CA ASP A 15 -8.70 -3.02 6.67
C ASP A 15 -7.88 -3.92 7.60
N ILE A 16 -6.57 -3.80 7.54
CA ILE A 16 -5.64 -4.53 8.42
C ILE A 16 -5.85 -4.05 9.86
N LEU A 17 -5.65 -4.93 10.83
CA LEU A 17 -5.78 -4.64 12.27
C LEU A 17 -5.10 -3.33 12.65
N GLY A 18 -5.83 -2.45 13.32
CA GLY A 18 -5.37 -1.12 13.69
C GLY A 18 -5.57 -0.04 12.63
N TYR A 19 -6.04 -0.38 11.41
CA TYR A 19 -6.35 0.56 10.34
C TYR A 19 -7.85 0.63 10.03
N GLY A 20 -8.26 1.66 9.31
CA GLY A 20 -9.61 1.82 8.76
C GLY A 20 -10.73 1.59 9.77
N GLN A 21 -11.64 0.68 9.46
CA GLN A 21 -12.76 0.25 10.31
C GLN A 21 -12.44 -1.01 11.13
N SER A 22 -11.23 -1.56 11.00
CA SER A 22 -10.82 -2.74 11.76
C SER A 22 -10.64 -2.42 13.23
N ASP A 23 -10.66 -3.45 14.07
CA ASP A 23 -10.47 -3.32 15.50
C ASP A 23 -9.16 -2.62 15.87
N ARG A 24 -9.19 -1.86 16.95
CA ARG A 24 -8.01 -1.23 17.54
C ARG A 24 -7.49 -2.11 18.67
N PRO A 25 -6.30 -2.73 18.52
CA PRO A 25 -5.68 -3.51 19.58
C PRO A 25 -5.56 -2.69 20.88
N ARG A 26 -5.46 -3.39 22.01
CA ARG A 26 -5.32 -2.76 23.31
C ARG A 26 -4.12 -1.82 23.38
N GLU A 27 -3.02 -2.20 22.74
CA GLU A 27 -1.77 -1.46 22.66
C GLU A 27 -1.92 -0.08 21.99
N MET A 28 -2.94 0.09 21.16
CA MET A 28 -3.28 1.40 20.58
C MET A 28 -4.02 2.34 21.53
N ARG A 29 -4.37 1.86 22.74
CA ARG A 29 -5.01 2.65 23.81
C ARG A 29 -4.05 2.97 24.95
N GLU A 30 -2.84 2.46 24.87
CA GLU A 30 -1.77 2.62 25.84
C GLU A 30 -0.68 3.53 25.27
N ASP A 31 0.31 3.88 26.07
CA ASP A 31 1.49 4.58 25.59
C ASP A 31 2.23 3.69 24.57
N PRO A 32 2.43 4.17 23.33
CA PRO A 32 3.04 3.37 22.29
C PRO A 32 4.44 2.84 22.66
N GLU A 33 5.21 3.59 23.43
CA GLU A 33 6.58 3.20 23.83
C GLU A 33 6.61 1.95 24.74
N ASN A 34 5.50 1.61 25.38
CA ASN A 34 5.40 0.44 26.24
C ASN A 34 5.05 -0.86 25.50
N ASN A 35 4.83 -0.78 24.21
CA ASN A 35 4.33 -1.91 23.41
C ASN A 35 5.13 -2.05 22.12
N PRO A 36 5.33 -3.29 21.61
CA PRO A 36 6.04 -3.53 20.37
C PRO A 36 5.25 -3.03 19.14
N PRO A 37 5.93 -2.84 17.99
CA PRO A 37 5.29 -2.49 16.73
C PRO A 37 4.13 -3.42 16.38
N LEU A 38 3.01 -2.84 15.95
CA LEU A 38 1.81 -3.58 15.53
C LEU A 38 1.72 -3.68 14.00
N SER A 39 1.09 -4.76 13.53
CA SER A 39 0.64 -4.94 12.14
C SER A 39 1.77 -4.76 11.12
N ASP A 40 2.82 -5.56 11.24
CA ASP A 40 3.88 -5.68 10.24
C ASP A 40 3.42 -6.48 9.00
N THR A 41 4.29 -6.59 7.99
CA THR A 41 3.97 -7.29 6.74
C THR A 41 3.60 -8.75 6.96
N GLU A 42 4.24 -9.47 7.89
CA GLU A 42 3.90 -10.86 8.19
C GLU A 42 2.49 -11.01 8.77
N HIS A 43 2.11 -10.16 9.72
CA HIS A 43 0.75 -10.13 10.25
C HIS A 43 -0.27 -9.78 9.15
N ALA A 44 0.02 -8.77 8.34
CA ALA A 44 -0.86 -8.37 7.24
C ALA A 44 -1.07 -9.50 6.22
N VAL A 45 -0.03 -10.27 5.89
CA VAL A 45 -0.13 -11.44 5.00
C VAL A 45 -1.04 -12.53 5.57
N LEU A 46 -0.99 -12.78 6.89
CA LEU A 46 -1.89 -13.73 7.54
C LEU A 46 -3.35 -13.26 7.50
N GLU A 47 -3.60 -11.98 7.72
CA GLU A 47 -4.95 -11.40 7.62
C GLU A 47 -5.47 -11.44 6.18
N ILE A 48 -4.63 -11.14 5.20
CA ILE A 48 -4.97 -11.31 3.77
C ILE A 48 -5.34 -12.76 3.49
N HIS A 49 -4.59 -13.74 4.03
CA HIS A 49 -4.88 -15.15 3.82
C HIS A 49 -6.25 -15.55 4.39
N GLN A 50 -6.61 -15.06 5.57
CA GLN A 50 -7.92 -15.31 6.17
C GLN A 50 -9.04 -14.67 5.33
N ALA A 51 -8.86 -13.42 4.89
CA ALA A 51 -9.83 -12.74 4.05
C ALA A 51 -10.01 -13.44 2.70
N VAL A 52 -8.91 -13.80 2.03
CA VAL A 52 -8.95 -14.54 0.76
C VAL A 52 -9.65 -15.89 0.95
N SER A 53 -9.31 -16.66 1.98
CA SER A 53 -9.93 -17.94 2.27
C SER A 53 -11.45 -17.81 2.45
N PHE A 54 -11.88 -16.77 3.19
CA PHE A 54 -13.31 -16.46 3.35
C PHE A 54 -13.99 -16.12 2.02
N ILE A 55 -13.34 -15.32 1.16
CA ILE A 55 -13.90 -14.93 -0.14
C ILE A 55 -14.02 -16.15 -1.05
N LEU A 56 -12.97 -16.98 -1.13
CA LEU A 56 -12.95 -18.18 -1.96
C LEU A 56 -14.10 -19.14 -1.59
N ASP A 57 -14.28 -19.39 -0.29
CA ASP A 57 -15.37 -20.23 0.22
C ASP A 57 -16.74 -19.60 -0.08
N ARG A 58 -16.93 -18.33 0.27
CA ARG A 58 -18.19 -17.62 0.09
C ARG A 58 -18.63 -17.51 -1.37
N ARG A 59 -17.69 -17.38 -2.30
CA ARG A 59 -17.96 -17.20 -3.73
C ARG A 59 -17.79 -18.47 -4.55
N ASN A 60 -17.36 -19.55 -3.92
CA ASN A 60 -17.06 -20.82 -4.58
C ASN A 60 -16.12 -20.61 -5.80
N CYS A 61 -15.08 -19.77 -5.63
CA CYS A 61 -14.07 -19.50 -6.63
C CYS A 61 -12.70 -20.05 -6.16
N LYS A 62 -11.76 -20.17 -7.08
CA LYS A 62 -10.45 -20.78 -6.80
C LYS A 62 -9.35 -19.75 -6.58
N GLN A 63 -9.53 -18.56 -7.08
CA GLN A 63 -8.54 -17.49 -7.07
C GLN A 63 -9.24 -16.14 -6.91
N VAL A 64 -8.50 -15.17 -6.39
CA VAL A 64 -8.85 -13.75 -6.37
C VAL A 64 -7.82 -12.95 -7.15
N ASP A 65 -8.21 -11.81 -7.68
CA ASP A 65 -7.27 -10.81 -8.19
C ASP A 65 -6.95 -9.84 -7.04
N LEU A 66 -5.68 -9.47 -6.90
CA LEU A 66 -5.23 -8.58 -5.84
C LEU A 66 -4.81 -7.22 -6.40
N ILE A 67 -5.18 -6.16 -5.70
CA ILE A 67 -4.73 -4.80 -5.94
C ILE A 67 -4.06 -4.30 -4.66
N GLY A 68 -2.75 -4.07 -4.72
CA GLY A 68 -1.98 -3.46 -3.64
C GLY A 68 -1.61 -2.01 -3.96
N TYR A 69 -1.61 -1.15 -2.95
CA TYR A 69 -1.14 0.23 -3.05
C TYR A 69 -0.10 0.52 -1.97
N SER A 70 1.03 1.14 -2.36
CA SER A 70 2.09 1.51 -1.42
C SER A 70 2.57 0.29 -0.60
N TRP A 71 2.52 0.33 0.72
CA TRP A 71 2.81 -0.84 1.57
C TRP A 71 1.95 -2.06 1.22
N GLY A 72 0.71 -1.84 0.76
CA GLY A 72 -0.14 -2.90 0.23
C GLY A 72 0.48 -3.65 -0.96
N THR A 73 1.43 -3.06 -1.69
CA THR A 73 2.15 -3.77 -2.76
C THR A 73 3.13 -4.80 -2.21
N ALA A 74 3.78 -4.51 -1.08
CA ALA A 74 4.67 -5.45 -0.40
C ALA A 74 3.87 -6.60 0.24
N THR A 75 2.75 -6.29 0.90
CA THR A 75 1.89 -7.32 1.53
C THR A 75 1.21 -8.21 0.48
N CYS A 76 0.65 -7.64 -0.60
CA CYS A 76 0.06 -8.41 -1.70
C CYS A 76 1.14 -9.19 -2.49
N GLY A 77 2.32 -8.61 -2.70
CA GLY A 77 3.46 -9.29 -3.35
C GLY A 77 3.96 -10.48 -2.53
N SER A 78 4.13 -10.29 -1.23
CA SER A 78 4.48 -11.36 -0.29
C SER A 78 3.42 -12.47 -0.29
N TYR A 79 2.14 -12.10 -0.25
CA TYR A 79 1.02 -13.04 -0.31
C TYR A 79 1.03 -13.84 -1.62
N ALA A 80 1.14 -13.16 -2.77
CA ALA A 80 1.14 -13.81 -4.09
C ALA A 80 2.34 -14.75 -4.31
N GLY A 81 3.48 -14.44 -3.72
CA GLY A 81 4.65 -15.32 -3.73
C GLY A 81 4.46 -16.55 -2.84
N ARG A 82 3.78 -16.40 -1.70
CA ARG A 82 3.54 -17.47 -0.71
C ARG A 82 2.38 -18.39 -1.09
N TYR A 83 1.35 -17.86 -1.75
CA TYR A 83 0.14 -18.58 -2.16
C TYR A 83 -0.17 -18.36 -3.66
N PRO A 84 0.75 -18.73 -4.57
CA PRO A 84 0.62 -18.42 -5.99
C PRO A 84 -0.59 -19.08 -6.67
N GLU A 85 -1.12 -20.16 -6.10
CA GLU A 85 -2.30 -20.87 -6.59
C GLU A 85 -3.61 -20.14 -6.27
N LEU A 86 -3.62 -19.21 -5.31
CA LEU A 86 -4.81 -18.48 -4.88
C LEU A 86 -4.95 -17.11 -5.56
N VAL A 87 -3.95 -16.67 -6.32
CA VAL A 87 -3.93 -15.35 -6.95
C VAL A 87 -4.01 -15.46 -8.47
N GLY A 88 -5.07 -14.90 -9.03
CA GLY A 88 -5.31 -14.86 -10.47
C GLY A 88 -4.46 -13.80 -11.17
N ARG A 89 -4.50 -12.56 -10.66
CA ARG A 89 -3.74 -11.40 -11.14
C ARG A 89 -3.28 -10.53 -9.97
N LEU A 90 -2.20 -9.79 -10.18
CA LEU A 90 -1.66 -8.87 -9.17
C LEU A 90 -1.39 -7.49 -9.78
N LEU A 91 -2.12 -6.48 -9.34
CA LEU A 91 -1.86 -5.08 -9.68
C LEU A 91 -1.16 -4.39 -8.50
N LEU A 92 -0.01 -3.79 -8.77
CA LEU A 92 0.82 -3.09 -7.78
C LEU A 92 0.86 -1.60 -8.13
N SER A 93 0.11 -0.78 -7.38
CA SER A 93 0.12 0.67 -7.54
C SER A 93 1.11 1.31 -6.57
N GLY A 94 2.16 1.94 -7.09
CA GLY A 94 3.25 2.45 -6.27
C GLY A 94 4.00 1.29 -5.60
N ALA A 95 4.67 0.47 -6.39
CA ALA A 95 5.35 -0.74 -5.91
C ALA A 95 6.49 -0.39 -4.95
N LEU A 96 6.29 -0.72 -3.68
CA LEU A 96 7.28 -0.49 -2.62
C LEU A 96 8.38 -1.55 -2.70
N TRP A 97 9.60 -1.09 -2.94
CA TRP A 97 10.78 -1.93 -3.00
C TRP A 97 11.99 -1.21 -2.44
N LEU A 98 12.73 -1.89 -1.60
CA LEU A 98 14.00 -1.41 -1.10
C LEU A 98 15.09 -2.41 -1.49
N GLU A 99 16.23 -1.91 -1.94
CA GLU A 99 17.43 -2.68 -2.21
C GLU A 99 18.56 -2.20 -1.30
N GLU A 100 19.59 -3.03 -1.18
CA GLU A 100 20.83 -2.64 -0.53
C GLU A 100 21.35 -1.31 -1.11
N GLY A 101 21.61 -0.35 -0.25
CA GLY A 101 21.99 1.01 -0.65
C GLY A 101 20.84 2.00 -0.90
N SER A 102 19.57 1.54 -0.85
CA SER A 102 18.42 2.46 -0.86
C SER A 102 18.41 3.32 0.40
N SER A 103 18.06 4.61 0.26
CA SER A 103 17.85 5.46 1.44
C SER A 103 16.58 5.01 2.15
N SER A 104 16.72 4.47 3.35
CA SER A 104 15.56 4.16 4.20
C SER A 104 15.02 5.45 4.84
N PRO A 105 13.70 5.68 4.86
CA PRO A 105 13.12 6.82 5.56
C PRO A 105 13.31 6.77 7.09
N VAL A 106 13.81 5.64 7.61
CA VAL A 106 14.01 5.38 9.04
C VAL A 106 15.44 4.97 9.37
N LYS A 107 16.40 5.48 8.64
CA LYS A 107 17.82 5.08 8.66
C LYS A 107 18.45 5.09 10.06
N ASP A 108 18.02 5.98 10.93
CA ASP A 108 18.61 6.20 12.25
C ASP A 108 17.81 5.56 13.40
N LEU A 109 16.69 4.86 13.08
CA LEU A 109 15.90 4.17 14.09
C LEU A 109 16.44 2.75 14.36
N THR A 110 16.37 2.34 15.61
CA THR A 110 16.54 0.93 16.01
C THR A 110 15.17 0.31 16.26
N LEU A 111 15.08 -1.03 16.23
CA LEU A 111 13.82 -1.73 16.53
C LEU A 111 13.31 -1.43 17.96
N GLN A 112 14.18 -1.03 18.87
CA GLN A 112 13.83 -0.68 20.25
C GLN A 112 13.20 0.71 20.36
N ASP A 113 13.43 1.58 19.37
CA ASP A 113 12.89 2.94 19.35
C ASP A 113 11.46 2.99 18.73
N ILE A 114 10.93 1.84 18.29
CA ILE A 114 9.67 1.76 17.57
C ILE A 114 8.60 1.22 18.52
N GLY A 115 7.69 2.10 18.96
CA GLY A 115 6.50 1.71 19.73
C GLY A 115 5.38 1.13 18.86
N ALA A 116 4.24 0.82 19.48
CA ALA A 116 3.11 0.15 18.83
C ALA A 116 2.50 0.93 17.66
N TYR A 117 2.38 2.23 17.79
CA TYR A 117 1.80 3.12 16.79
C TYR A 117 2.49 4.48 16.78
N ARG A 118 2.31 5.21 15.68
CA ARG A 118 2.70 6.63 15.54
C ARG A 118 1.46 7.50 15.35
N THR A 119 1.58 8.76 15.70
CA THR A 119 0.53 9.77 15.47
C THR A 119 0.80 10.53 14.17
N VAL A 120 -0.26 10.79 13.40
CA VAL A 120 -0.18 11.52 12.13
C VAL A 120 -1.25 12.60 12.12
N THR A 121 -0.86 13.84 11.90
CA THR A 121 -1.79 14.98 11.77
C THR A 121 -2.24 15.18 10.32
N VAL A 122 -3.35 15.88 10.11
CA VAL A 122 -3.83 16.29 8.78
C VAL A 122 -2.74 17.09 8.05
N ASP A 123 -2.08 18.04 8.72
CA ASP A 123 -1.01 18.84 8.15
C ASP A 123 0.19 17.99 7.69
N ALA A 124 0.54 16.97 8.47
CA ALA A 124 1.63 16.05 8.09
C ALA A 124 1.26 15.24 6.83
N MET A 125 0.01 14.79 6.71
CA MET A 125 -0.48 14.11 5.51
C MET A 125 -0.50 15.04 4.29
N MET A 126 -0.95 16.30 4.45
CA MET A 126 -0.94 17.30 3.38
C MET A 126 0.48 17.58 2.86
N LYS A 127 1.44 17.74 3.78
CA LYS A 127 2.87 17.96 3.44
C LYS A 127 3.47 16.74 2.74
N ARG A 128 3.16 15.55 3.23
CA ARG A 128 3.63 14.28 2.63
C ARG A 128 3.13 14.14 1.19
N TRP A 129 1.85 14.44 0.93
CA TRP A 129 1.29 14.38 -0.43
C TRP A 129 2.02 15.29 -1.42
N ALA A 130 2.44 16.48 -0.97
CA ALA A 130 3.15 17.45 -1.79
C ALA A 130 4.69 17.26 -1.83
N THR A 131 5.21 16.14 -1.34
CA THR A 131 6.66 15.91 -1.25
C THR A 131 7.36 16.11 -2.59
N GLY A 132 8.35 17.02 -2.63
CA GLY A 132 9.15 17.33 -3.82
C GLY A 132 8.46 18.24 -4.84
N LEU A 133 7.30 18.82 -4.51
CA LEU A 133 6.55 19.73 -5.36
C LEU A 133 6.35 21.07 -4.65
N ASP A 134 6.35 22.15 -5.43
CA ASP A 134 5.87 23.45 -4.96
C ASP A 134 4.31 23.49 -4.97
N GLU A 135 3.77 24.50 -4.30
CA GLU A 135 2.32 24.65 -4.13
C GLU A 135 1.57 24.78 -5.46
N LYS A 136 2.14 25.47 -6.43
CA LYS A 136 1.54 25.63 -7.76
C LYS A 136 1.49 24.30 -8.49
N SER A 137 2.55 23.52 -8.43
CA SER A 137 2.66 22.21 -9.10
C SER A 137 1.68 21.19 -8.50
N ILE A 138 1.61 21.08 -7.17
CA ILE A 138 0.68 20.14 -6.55
C ILE A 138 -0.79 20.56 -6.76
N ASN A 139 -1.10 21.84 -6.75
CA ASN A 139 -2.47 22.34 -7.01
C ASN A 139 -2.93 22.13 -8.46
N ALA A 140 -2.00 21.98 -9.42
CA ALA A 140 -2.33 21.57 -10.78
C ALA A 140 -2.70 20.07 -10.89
N ILE A 141 -2.22 19.25 -9.97
CA ILE A 141 -2.46 17.78 -9.90
C ILE A 141 -3.74 17.48 -9.12
N VAL A 142 -3.95 18.14 -8.00
CA VAL A 142 -5.12 17.98 -7.13
C VAL A 142 -5.33 19.25 -6.33
N SER A 143 -6.57 19.73 -6.20
CA SER A 143 -6.86 20.95 -5.45
C SER A 143 -6.47 20.82 -3.96
N GLU A 144 -6.12 21.94 -3.32
CA GLU A 144 -5.82 21.95 -1.89
C GLU A 144 -7.04 21.48 -1.07
N ALA A 145 -8.24 21.90 -1.47
CA ALA A 145 -9.48 21.51 -0.81
C ALA A 145 -9.70 19.99 -0.86
N ASP A 146 -9.56 19.37 -2.04
CA ASP A 146 -9.72 17.92 -2.18
C ASP A 146 -8.67 17.15 -1.36
N ARG A 147 -7.41 17.63 -1.35
CA ARG A 147 -6.35 17.04 -0.53
C ARG A 147 -6.67 17.12 0.96
N HIS A 148 -7.12 18.28 1.41
CA HIS A 148 -7.50 18.52 2.81
C HIS A 148 -8.66 17.61 3.21
N ASP A 149 -9.72 17.57 2.41
CA ASP A 149 -10.90 16.74 2.69
C ASP A 149 -10.54 15.25 2.77
N TRP A 150 -9.67 14.77 1.89
CA TRP A 150 -9.15 13.41 1.95
C TRP A 150 -8.34 13.15 3.23
N CYS A 151 -7.46 14.07 3.60
CA CYS A 151 -6.64 13.92 4.82
C CYS A 151 -7.52 13.93 6.08
N VAL A 152 -8.53 14.81 6.13
CA VAL A 152 -9.50 14.83 7.24
C VAL A 152 -10.32 13.54 7.28
N SER A 153 -10.81 13.08 6.14
CA SER A 153 -11.55 11.81 6.05
C SER A 153 -10.72 10.62 6.50
N THR A 154 -9.45 10.57 6.08
CA THR A 154 -8.51 9.53 6.49
C THR A 154 -8.23 9.58 8.00
N ALA A 155 -7.98 10.77 8.54
CA ALA A 155 -7.78 10.94 9.98
C ALA A 155 -9.03 10.55 10.79
N GLY A 156 -10.22 10.85 10.24
CA GLY A 156 -11.51 10.49 10.82
C GLY A 156 -11.80 8.98 10.91
N CYS A 157 -10.98 8.14 10.28
CA CYS A 157 -11.04 6.68 10.49
C CYS A 157 -10.53 6.26 11.88
N ASP A 158 -9.75 7.11 12.57
CA ASP A 158 -9.41 6.86 13.97
C ASP A 158 -10.57 7.31 14.88
N PRO A 159 -11.13 6.43 15.72
CA PRO A 159 -12.25 6.77 16.58
C PRO A 159 -11.97 7.95 17.54
N GLU A 160 -10.70 8.17 17.89
CA GLU A 160 -10.29 9.24 18.83
C GLU A 160 -9.86 10.53 18.11
N PHE A 161 -9.83 10.57 16.79
CA PHE A 161 -9.39 11.76 16.04
C PHE A 161 -10.07 13.06 16.45
N LYS A 162 -11.37 13.01 16.68
CA LYS A 162 -12.13 14.21 17.11
C LYS A 162 -11.66 14.79 18.45
N THR A 163 -11.09 13.95 19.32
CA THR A 163 -10.61 14.35 20.64
C THR A 163 -9.14 14.70 20.61
N THR A 164 -8.33 13.94 19.85
CA THR A 164 -6.87 14.04 19.87
C THR A 164 -6.31 14.93 18.77
N GLY A 165 -7.03 15.11 17.67
CA GLY A 165 -6.58 15.87 16.51
C GLY A 165 -5.58 15.11 15.60
N PHE A 166 -5.32 13.82 15.86
CA PHE A 166 -4.41 12.99 15.08
C PHE A 166 -4.95 11.57 14.86
N LEU A 167 -4.47 10.96 13.79
CA LEU A 167 -4.64 9.54 13.48
C LEU A 167 -3.52 8.73 14.14
N ARG A 168 -3.85 7.62 14.77
CA ARG A 168 -2.88 6.61 15.20
C ARG A 168 -2.72 5.57 14.10
N ALA A 169 -1.50 5.36 13.66
CA ALA A 169 -1.18 4.38 12.63
C ALA A 169 -0.18 3.34 13.19
N PRO A 170 -0.48 2.03 13.12
CA PRO A 170 0.46 0.99 13.51
C PRO A 170 1.84 1.19 12.90
N THR A 171 2.88 0.77 13.60
CA THR A 171 4.28 0.98 13.20
C THR A 171 4.93 -0.25 12.59
N GLY A 172 4.17 -1.30 12.32
CA GLY A 172 4.73 -2.52 11.72
C GLY A 172 5.48 -2.25 10.40
N VAL A 173 4.95 -1.35 9.56
CA VAL A 173 5.67 -0.92 8.34
C VAL A 173 7.00 -0.23 8.66
N VAL A 174 7.09 0.54 9.74
CA VAL A 174 8.33 1.19 10.20
C VAL A 174 9.32 0.14 10.70
N LYS A 175 8.83 -0.86 11.45
CA LYS A 175 9.63 -2.03 11.86
C LYS A 175 10.24 -2.74 10.64
N ASP A 176 9.44 -2.99 9.60
CA ASP A 176 9.91 -3.68 8.39
C ASP A 176 10.97 -2.86 7.66
N PHE A 177 10.79 -1.52 7.55
CA PHE A 177 11.81 -0.62 7.01
C PHE A 177 13.12 -0.66 7.82
N THR A 178 13.00 -0.65 9.14
CA THR A 178 14.16 -0.69 10.05
C THR A 178 14.89 -2.02 9.95
N ALA A 179 14.16 -3.12 9.93
CA ALA A 179 14.72 -4.46 9.75
C ALA A 179 15.47 -4.59 8.42
N PHE A 180 14.86 -4.11 7.32
CA PHE A 180 15.53 -4.05 6.02
C PHE A 180 16.83 -3.21 6.07
N SER A 181 16.79 -2.03 6.69
CA SER A 181 17.96 -1.16 6.80
C SER A 181 19.12 -1.79 7.56
N GLN A 182 18.82 -2.73 8.45
CA GLN A 182 19.82 -3.45 9.26
C GLN A 182 20.32 -4.73 8.59
N SER A 183 19.45 -5.49 7.91
CA SER A 183 19.77 -6.81 7.35
C SER A 183 20.02 -6.78 5.83
N GLY A 184 19.47 -5.80 5.12
CA GLY A 184 19.44 -5.79 3.66
C GLY A 184 18.48 -6.82 3.04
N GLU A 185 17.75 -7.57 3.87
CA GLU A 185 16.80 -8.58 3.39
C GLU A 185 15.53 -7.94 2.85
N ALA A 186 15.17 -8.27 1.61
CA ALA A 186 13.94 -7.78 0.99
C ALA A 186 12.70 -8.35 1.70
N TRP A 187 11.62 -7.58 1.71
CA TRP A 187 10.35 -7.96 2.39
C TRP A 187 9.67 -9.16 1.76
N TYR A 188 9.90 -9.39 0.49
CA TYR A 188 9.41 -10.55 -0.25
C TYR A 188 10.29 -10.82 -1.45
N ASP A 189 10.16 -12.01 -2.04
CA ASP A 189 10.83 -12.38 -3.29
C ASP A 189 9.84 -12.28 -4.47
N PRO A 190 9.94 -11.27 -5.35
CA PRO A 190 9.11 -11.18 -6.54
C PRO A 190 9.25 -12.37 -7.49
N GLY A 191 10.37 -13.09 -7.43
CA GLY A 191 10.62 -14.30 -8.23
C GLY A 191 9.69 -15.46 -7.89
N LEU A 192 9.02 -15.45 -6.73
CA LEU A 192 8.03 -16.46 -6.36
C LEU A 192 6.63 -16.21 -6.97
N ILE A 193 6.38 -15.01 -7.47
CA ILE A 193 5.07 -14.63 -8.05
C ILE A 193 4.91 -15.28 -9.42
N ARG A 194 3.77 -15.96 -9.64
CA ARG A 194 3.49 -16.73 -10.87
C ARG A 194 2.36 -16.15 -11.71
N CYS A 195 1.45 -15.40 -11.11
CA CYS A 195 0.34 -14.78 -11.83
C CYS A 195 0.81 -13.63 -12.74
N PRO A 196 -0.02 -13.15 -13.66
CA PRO A 196 0.21 -11.88 -14.35
C PRO A 196 0.37 -10.73 -13.36
N VAL A 197 1.32 -9.82 -13.61
CA VAL A 197 1.60 -8.64 -12.76
C VAL A 197 1.59 -7.37 -13.58
N HIS A 198 0.83 -6.38 -13.12
CA HIS A 198 0.89 -5.02 -13.64
C HIS A 198 1.32 -4.04 -12.55
N ILE A 199 2.46 -3.40 -12.76
CA ILE A 199 2.97 -2.33 -11.89
C ILE A 199 2.56 -0.99 -12.48
N VAL A 200 1.94 -0.13 -11.68
CA VAL A 200 1.58 1.24 -12.05
C VAL A 200 2.17 2.20 -11.05
N VAL A 201 2.82 3.26 -11.52
CA VAL A 201 3.46 4.26 -10.65
C VAL A 201 3.28 5.66 -11.21
N GLY A 202 3.17 6.65 -10.33
CA GLY A 202 3.19 8.05 -10.70
C GLY A 202 4.62 8.51 -11.08
N GLU A 203 4.75 9.33 -12.12
CA GLU A 203 6.04 9.91 -12.53
C GLU A 203 6.72 10.69 -11.39
N LEU A 204 5.92 11.38 -10.59
CA LEU A 204 6.35 12.26 -9.50
C LEU A 204 6.30 11.57 -8.12
N ASP A 205 6.06 10.26 -8.09
CA ASP A 205 6.07 9.50 -6.84
C ASP A 205 7.48 9.53 -6.22
N ARG A 206 7.58 10.07 -5.01
CA ARG A 206 8.83 10.19 -4.23
C ARG A 206 8.95 9.16 -3.11
N GLU A 207 7.92 8.38 -2.89
CA GLU A 207 7.88 7.33 -1.86
C GLU A 207 8.14 5.94 -2.46
N THR A 208 7.41 5.63 -3.53
CA THR A 208 7.56 4.38 -4.29
C THR A 208 7.86 4.75 -5.75
N THR A 209 9.12 5.09 -5.97
CA THR A 209 9.57 5.72 -7.21
C THR A 209 9.44 4.80 -8.45
N PRO A 210 9.42 5.38 -9.67
CA PRO A 210 9.49 4.59 -10.90
C PRO A 210 10.67 3.60 -10.93
N SER A 211 11.80 3.97 -10.31
CA SER A 211 12.98 3.09 -10.21
C SER A 211 12.68 1.84 -9.37
N GLN A 212 11.97 1.97 -8.25
CA GLN A 212 11.55 0.82 -7.46
C GLN A 212 10.62 -0.10 -8.26
N GLY A 213 9.68 0.46 -9.02
CA GLY A 213 8.82 -0.31 -9.93
C GLY A 213 9.61 -1.08 -11.00
N GLN A 214 10.67 -0.48 -11.56
CA GLN A 214 11.57 -1.14 -12.51
C GLN A 214 12.35 -2.30 -11.86
N GLN A 215 12.78 -2.12 -10.63
CA GLN A 215 13.49 -3.15 -9.86
C GLN A 215 12.58 -4.36 -9.58
N VAL A 216 11.35 -4.13 -9.13
CA VAL A 216 10.35 -5.20 -8.97
C VAL A 216 10.09 -5.90 -10.29
N LEU A 217 9.88 -5.15 -11.39
CA LEU A 217 9.65 -5.71 -12.73
C LEU A 217 10.79 -6.65 -13.15
N ALA A 218 12.03 -6.24 -12.92
CA ALA A 218 13.22 -7.05 -13.26
C ALA A 218 13.24 -8.38 -12.50
N LYS A 219 12.83 -8.36 -11.23
CA LYS A 219 12.84 -9.54 -10.33
C LYS A 219 11.66 -10.50 -10.53
N LEU A 220 10.61 -10.12 -11.26
CA LEU A 220 9.47 -10.98 -11.59
C LEU A 220 9.86 -12.05 -12.62
N ALA A 221 10.72 -13.00 -12.23
CA ALA A 221 11.28 -14.01 -13.13
C ALA A 221 10.26 -15.06 -13.59
N ASN A 222 9.30 -15.41 -12.71
CA ASN A 222 8.35 -16.50 -12.94
C ASN A 222 6.90 -16.01 -13.18
N ALA A 223 6.68 -14.68 -13.22
CA ALA A 223 5.37 -14.12 -13.53
C ALA A 223 4.95 -14.51 -14.97
N ARG A 224 3.70 -14.95 -15.13
CA ARG A 224 3.15 -15.36 -16.45
C ARG A 224 3.24 -14.24 -17.48
N SER A 225 2.97 -13.02 -17.07
CA SER A 225 3.21 -11.79 -17.82
C SER A 225 3.53 -10.67 -16.84
N LYS A 226 4.26 -9.66 -17.30
CA LYS A 226 4.61 -8.53 -16.48
C LYS A 226 4.69 -7.25 -17.29
N GLN A 227 4.18 -6.16 -16.72
CA GLN A 227 4.27 -4.84 -17.34
C GLN A 227 4.41 -3.75 -16.27
N LEU A 228 5.03 -2.65 -16.67
CA LEU A 228 5.16 -1.44 -15.87
C LEU A 228 4.60 -0.25 -16.66
N THR A 229 3.75 0.53 -16.03
CA THR A 229 3.23 1.78 -16.58
C THR A 229 3.56 2.94 -15.65
N ILE A 230 4.17 3.99 -16.20
CA ILE A 230 4.41 5.25 -15.50
C ILE A 230 3.35 6.25 -15.97
N ILE A 231 2.57 6.80 -15.03
CA ILE A 231 1.56 7.81 -15.32
C ILE A 231 2.15 9.19 -15.08
N GLY A 232 2.18 10.01 -16.11
CA GLY A 232 2.68 11.40 -16.05
C GLY A 232 1.90 12.24 -15.06
N GLN A 233 2.59 13.16 -14.38
CA GLN A 233 2.02 14.08 -13.39
C GLN A 233 1.25 13.40 -12.25
N GLY A 234 1.56 12.17 -11.92
CA GLY A 234 1.01 11.45 -10.78
C GLY A 234 2.01 11.42 -9.63
N THR A 235 1.57 11.70 -8.40
CA THR A 235 2.37 11.52 -7.19
C THR A 235 2.13 10.14 -6.57
N HIS A 236 2.60 9.91 -5.35
CA HIS A 236 2.28 8.70 -4.59
C HIS A 236 0.77 8.49 -4.44
N SER A 237 0.01 9.57 -4.33
CA SER A 237 -1.45 9.53 -4.16
C SER A 237 -2.23 9.52 -5.48
N LEU A 238 -1.66 9.07 -6.57
CA LEU A 238 -2.22 9.00 -7.92
C LEU A 238 -3.68 8.52 -7.97
N LEU A 239 -4.06 7.60 -7.09
CA LEU A 239 -5.43 7.06 -7.03
C LEU A 239 -6.49 8.10 -6.62
N LEU A 240 -6.09 9.25 -6.10
CA LEU A 240 -6.94 10.33 -5.60
C LEU A 240 -6.84 11.61 -6.45
N GLU A 241 -5.91 11.66 -7.39
CA GLU A 241 -5.56 12.82 -8.18
C GLU A 241 -6.42 12.98 -9.45
N ASN A 242 -6.26 14.10 -10.16
CA ASN A 242 -7.04 14.41 -11.36
C ASN A 242 -6.90 13.35 -12.45
N ASN A 243 -5.73 12.75 -12.59
CA ASN A 243 -5.44 11.71 -13.58
C ASN A 243 -5.65 10.27 -13.08
N ARG A 244 -6.29 10.07 -11.91
CA ARG A 244 -6.68 8.74 -11.38
C ARG A 244 -7.44 7.86 -12.38
N HIS A 245 -8.17 8.49 -13.32
CA HIS A 245 -8.90 7.74 -14.34
C HIS A 245 -7.99 6.96 -15.30
N HIS A 246 -6.70 7.33 -15.44
CA HIS A 246 -5.72 6.51 -16.16
C HIS A 246 -5.43 5.23 -15.41
N LEU A 247 -5.19 5.30 -14.10
CA LEU A 247 -5.05 4.13 -13.25
C LEU A 247 -6.30 3.24 -13.32
N HIS A 248 -7.49 3.84 -13.27
CA HIS A 248 -8.75 3.10 -13.37
C HIS A 248 -8.87 2.31 -14.67
N ARG A 249 -8.56 2.91 -15.83
CA ARG A 249 -8.58 2.22 -17.13
C ARG A 249 -7.55 1.10 -17.21
N LEU A 250 -6.33 1.35 -16.72
CA LEU A 250 -5.28 0.33 -16.66
C LEU A 250 -5.70 -0.85 -15.80
N SER A 251 -6.29 -0.59 -14.65
CA SER A 251 -6.81 -1.63 -13.75
C SER A 251 -7.90 -2.45 -14.43
N LEU A 252 -8.89 -1.80 -15.07
CA LEU A 252 -9.97 -2.48 -15.79
C LEU A 252 -9.44 -3.34 -16.94
N ASN A 253 -8.56 -2.79 -17.77
CA ASN A 253 -7.99 -3.53 -18.89
C ASN A 253 -7.22 -4.76 -18.39
N PHE A 254 -6.38 -4.58 -17.38
CA PHE A 254 -5.59 -5.66 -16.81
C PHE A 254 -6.45 -6.77 -16.17
N LEU A 255 -7.51 -6.39 -15.44
CA LEU A 255 -8.40 -7.36 -14.79
C LEU A 255 -9.31 -8.10 -15.79
N ASN A 256 -9.63 -7.49 -16.93
CA ASN A 256 -10.45 -8.09 -18.00
C ASN A 256 -9.63 -8.84 -19.06
N ASP A 257 -8.30 -8.73 -19.05
CA ASP A 257 -7.45 -9.37 -20.06
C ASP A 257 -7.60 -10.89 -19.95
N ALA A 258 -8.02 -11.52 -21.05
CA ALA A 258 -8.15 -12.96 -21.15
C ALA A 258 -6.75 -13.59 -21.35
N THR A 259 -6.04 -13.84 -20.24
CA THR A 259 -4.71 -14.49 -20.25
C THR A 259 -4.82 -16.01 -20.17
#